data_727a1ee3a0a1eaa9496d7516e22fe409
#
_entry.id   727a1ee3a0a1eaa9496d7516e22fe409
#
_cell.length_a   1.000
_cell.length_b   1.000
_cell.length_c   1.000
_cell.angle_alpha   90.00
_cell.angle_beta   90.00
_cell.angle_gamma   90.00
#
_symmetry.space_group_name_H-M   'P 1'
#
loop_
_entity.id
_entity.type
_entity.pdbx_description
1 polymer ?
#
loop_
_entity_poly.entity_id
_entity_poly.type
_entity_poly.pdbx_seq_one_letter_code
_entity_poly.pdbx_strand_id
1 'polypeptide(L)'
;MAKIVSLAEAIGDNVRDGDTVAMEGFTHLIPYAAGHEVIRQGRKDLFLVRMTPDILYDQLIGVGAARGMKFSWGGNPGVGSLHRFRDAVENQWPRPLEIEEHSHAAMANAYEAGAANLPFAMLRGYIGADLPKVNASIKQITCPFTSEVLAAVPAIRPDVTIIHAQRADRKGNVLIEGIVGVQKEAVLAAKRSIITVEEIVDELAPPSPNSVVLPTWAVTAVSHVPGGAFPSYAHGYYPRSNAFYIGWDEIARDRESFTAWIKENVLDAGPEDFARHAGRKPAKAA
;
A
#
# COMPACT_ATOMS: atom_id res chain seq x y z
N MET A 1 11.06 -20.52 0.69
CA MET A 1 12.06 -19.45 0.54
C MET A 1 11.56 -18.44 -0.47
N ALA A 2 11.70 -17.17 -0.20
CA ALA A 2 11.37 -16.09 -1.13
C ALA A 2 12.08 -16.29 -2.48
N LYS A 3 11.37 -15.98 -3.59
CA LYS A 3 11.96 -16.00 -4.91
C LYS A 3 12.41 -14.59 -5.30
N ILE A 4 13.65 -14.45 -5.77
CA ILE A 4 14.11 -13.19 -6.36
C ILE A 4 13.78 -13.27 -7.85
N VAL A 5 12.86 -12.42 -8.30
CA VAL A 5 12.30 -12.43 -9.66
C VAL A 5 12.12 -10.99 -10.18
N SER A 6 11.85 -10.84 -11.46
CA SER A 6 11.46 -9.54 -12.02
C SER A 6 10.15 -9.03 -11.41
N LEU A 7 9.92 -7.72 -11.45
CA LEU A 7 8.68 -7.14 -10.96
C LEU A 7 7.45 -7.68 -11.74
N ALA A 8 7.60 -7.84 -13.04
CA ALA A 8 6.54 -8.37 -13.89
C ALA A 8 6.16 -9.81 -13.50
N GLU A 9 7.14 -10.68 -13.24
CA GLU A 9 6.89 -12.04 -12.74
C GLU A 9 6.28 -12.03 -11.35
N ALA A 10 6.80 -11.19 -10.42
CA ALA A 10 6.27 -11.10 -9.07
C ALA A 10 4.78 -10.74 -9.07
N ILE A 11 4.37 -9.73 -9.84
CA ILE A 11 2.96 -9.32 -9.95
C ILE A 11 2.15 -10.37 -10.74
N GLY A 12 2.70 -10.86 -11.87
CA GLY A 12 2.02 -11.84 -12.73
C GLY A 12 1.63 -13.12 -12.01
N ASP A 13 2.54 -13.64 -11.20
CA ASP A 13 2.35 -14.91 -10.48
C ASP A 13 1.50 -14.77 -9.21
N ASN A 14 1.51 -13.59 -8.58
CA ASN A 14 0.99 -13.45 -7.22
C ASN A 14 -0.22 -12.54 -7.08
N VAL A 15 -0.53 -11.66 -8.03
CA VAL A 15 -1.74 -10.82 -8.00
C VAL A 15 -2.76 -11.35 -8.99
N ARG A 16 -3.98 -11.59 -8.55
CA ARG A 16 -5.08 -12.10 -9.35
C ARG A 16 -6.25 -11.13 -9.34
N ASP A 17 -7.06 -11.17 -10.39
CA ASP A 17 -8.33 -10.45 -10.41
C ASP A 17 -9.20 -10.89 -9.22
N GLY A 18 -9.83 -9.93 -8.55
CA GLY A 18 -10.67 -10.18 -7.36
C GLY A 18 -9.90 -10.26 -6.03
N ASP A 19 -8.57 -10.28 -6.02
CA ASP A 19 -7.78 -10.34 -4.79
C ASP A 19 -8.04 -9.12 -3.88
N THR A 20 -7.93 -9.35 -2.58
CA THR A 20 -7.74 -8.28 -1.59
C THR A 20 -6.26 -7.94 -1.54
N VAL A 21 -5.91 -6.71 -1.95
CA VAL A 21 -4.51 -6.26 -2.11
C VAL A 21 -4.22 -5.12 -1.14
N ALA A 22 -3.24 -5.33 -0.26
CA ALA A 22 -2.69 -4.28 0.58
C ALA A 22 -1.39 -3.73 -0.03
N MET A 23 -1.30 -2.40 -0.19
CA MET A 23 -0.07 -1.72 -0.62
C MET A 23 0.30 -0.70 0.45
N GLU A 24 1.10 -1.11 1.44
CA GLU A 24 1.39 -0.30 2.60
C GLU A 24 2.69 0.50 2.46
N GLY A 25 2.72 1.63 3.13
CA GLY A 25 3.80 2.58 3.25
C GLY A 25 3.25 3.87 3.84
N PHE A 26 3.88 4.42 4.87
CA PHE A 26 3.37 5.60 5.58
C PHE A 26 4.15 6.85 5.17
N THR A 27 3.74 7.52 4.09
CA THR A 27 4.48 8.61 3.42
C THR A 27 5.88 8.23 2.93
N HIS A 28 6.34 7.06 3.27
CA HIS A 28 7.66 6.48 3.10
C HIS A 28 7.49 5.08 2.51
N LEU A 29 8.34 4.72 1.57
CA LEU A 29 8.39 3.38 0.95
C LEU A 29 7.04 2.93 0.37
N ILE A 30 6.28 3.84 -0.24
CA ILE A 30 5.03 3.50 -0.93
C ILE A 30 5.38 2.76 -2.23
N PRO A 31 4.85 1.57 -2.49
CA PRO A 31 5.29 0.71 -3.60
C PRO A 31 4.74 1.17 -4.96
N TYR A 32 5.09 2.39 -5.42
CA TYR A 32 4.57 2.97 -6.66
C TYR A 32 4.88 2.11 -7.90
N ALA A 33 6.12 1.65 -8.05
CA ALA A 33 6.48 0.84 -9.20
C ALA A 33 5.68 -0.46 -9.28
N ALA A 34 5.42 -1.09 -8.13
CA ALA A 34 4.61 -2.31 -8.07
C ALA A 34 3.12 -2.02 -8.35
N GLY A 35 2.58 -0.92 -7.83
CA GLY A 35 1.21 -0.50 -8.15
C GLY A 35 1.03 -0.16 -9.64
N HIS A 36 2.02 0.49 -10.26
CA HIS A 36 2.03 0.72 -11.70
C HIS A 36 2.11 -0.59 -12.50
N GLU A 37 2.86 -1.58 -12.02
CA GLU A 37 2.90 -2.90 -12.65
C GLU A 37 1.56 -3.63 -12.56
N VAL A 38 0.83 -3.49 -11.45
CA VAL A 38 -0.55 -3.98 -11.33
C VAL A 38 -1.46 -3.35 -12.40
N ILE A 39 -1.30 -2.04 -12.65
CA ILE A 39 -2.03 -1.32 -13.71
C ILE A 39 -1.61 -1.82 -15.09
N ARG A 40 -0.30 -1.93 -15.38
CA ARG A 40 0.22 -2.41 -16.69
C ARG A 40 -0.29 -3.79 -17.05
N GLN A 41 -0.38 -4.68 -16.08
CA GLN A 41 -0.91 -6.03 -16.29
C GLN A 41 -2.44 -6.10 -16.34
N GLY A 42 -3.14 -4.95 -16.22
CA GLY A 42 -4.59 -4.87 -16.34
C GLY A 42 -5.34 -5.63 -15.24
N ARG A 43 -4.77 -5.75 -14.05
CA ARG A 43 -5.44 -6.41 -12.92
C ARG A 43 -6.69 -5.62 -12.53
N LYS A 44 -7.78 -6.34 -12.25
CA LYS A 44 -9.10 -5.74 -12.03
C LYS A 44 -9.86 -6.41 -10.88
N ASP A 45 -10.97 -5.79 -10.50
CA ASP A 45 -11.86 -6.22 -9.40
C ASP A 45 -11.13 -6.34 -8.05
N LEU A 46 -10.04 -5.59 -7.85
CA LEU A 46 -9.27 -5.63 -6.63
C LEU A 46 -10.02 -4.96 -5.47
N PHE A 47 -9.99 -5.56 -4.29
CA PHE A 47 -10.36 -4.88 -3.06
C PHE A 47 -9.11 -4.32 -2.40
N LEU A 48 -8.95 -3.01 -2.45
CA LEU A 48 -7.74 -2.35 -1.99
C LEU A 48 -7.78 -2.11 -0.48
N VAL A 49 -6.65 -2.31 0.21
CA VAL A 49 -6.53 -2.07 1.65
C VAL A 49 -5.31 -1.23 1.93
N ARG A 50 -5.48 -0.11 2.63
CA ARG A 50 -4.37 0.72 3.11
C ARG A 50 -4.83 1.67 4.20
N MET A 51 -3.98 1.90 5.23
CA MET A 51 -4.31 2.86 6.28
C MET A 51 -4.51 4.28 5.74
N THR A 52 -3.58 4.72 4.91
CA THR A 52 -3.54 6.09 4.37
C THR A 52 -3.36 6.10 2.85
N PRO A 53 -4.40 5.69 2.06
CA PRO A 53 -4.33 5.77 0.61
C PRO A 53 -4.01 7.18 0.12
N ASP A 54 -3.12 7.23 -0.85
CA ASP A 54 -2.65 8.44 -1.49
C ASP A 54 -2.78 8.35 -3.02
N ILE A 55 -1.94 9.08 -3.75
CA ILE A 55 -1.95 9.16 -5.22
C ILE A 55 -1.92 7.79 -5.89
N LEU A 56 -1.18 6.80 -5.37
CA LEU A 56 -1.15 5.47 -5.97
C LEU A 56 -2.54 4.83 -6.00
N TYR A 57 -3.31 5.02 -4.93
CA TYR A 57 -4.68 4.52 -4.85
C TYR A 57 -5.64 5.31 -5.74
N ASP A 58 -5.43 6.63 -5.85
CA ASP A 58 -6.15 7.47 -6.81
C ASP A 58 -5.96 6.98 -8.26
N GLN A 59 -4.72 6.56 -8.61
CA GLN A 59 -4.39 5.98 -9.91
C GLN A 59 -5.10 4.63 -10.13
N LEU A 60 -5.00 3.69 -9.18
CA LEU A 60 -5.63 2.36 -9.26
C LEU A 60 -7.16 2.47 -9.38
N ILE A 61 -7.78 3.37 -8.64
CA ILE A 61 -9.21 3.62 -8.69
C ILE A 61 -9.58 4.24 -10.03
N GLY A 62 -8.85 5.28 -10.47
CA GLY A 62 -9.12 6.00 -11.71
C GLY A 62 -9.00 5.16 -12.98
N VAL A 63 -8.16 4.12 -13.00
CA VAL A 63 -8.09 3.15 -14.10
C VAL A 63 -9.14 2.03 -13.99
N GLY A 64 -9.97 2.03 -12.95
CA GLY A 64 -11.01 1.02 -12.75
C GLY A 64 -10.53 -0.32 -12.21
N ALA A 65 -9.30 -0.41 -11.70
CA ALA A 65 -8.75 -1.63 -11.15
C ALA A 65 -9.43 -2.05 -9.84
N ALA A 66 -9.95 -1.08 -9.06
CA ALA A 66 -10.55 -1.31 -7.76
C ALA A 66 -12.07 -1.49 -7.83
N ARG A 67 -12.61 -2.51 -7.14
CA ARG A 67 -14.04 -2.63 -6.82
C ARG A 67 -14.40 -2.04 -5.47
N GLY A 68 -13.44 -1.90 -4.57
CA GLY A 68 -13.66 -1.36 -3.23
C GLY A 68 -12.36 -1.03 -2.53
N MET A 69 -12.47 -0.31 -1.40
CA MET A 69 -11.34 0.12 -0.61
C MET A 69 -11.66 0.13 0.89
N LYS A 70 -10.74 -0.45 1.69
CA LYS A 70 -10.71 -0.35 3.16
C LYS A 70 -9.59 0.59 3.57
N PHE A 71 -9.91 1.64 4.35
CA PHE A 71 -8.95 2.68 4.70
C PHE A 71 -9.35 3.42 5.99
N SER A 72 -8.48 4.30 6.46
CA SER A 72 -8.78 5.18 7.62
C SER A 72 -8.68 6.67 7.29
N TRP A 73 -7.92 7.03 6.28
CA TRP A 73 -7.83 8.38 5.76
C TRP A 73 -7.37 8.33 4.30
N GLY A 74 -7.97 9.09 3.42
CA GLY A 74 -7.60 9.16 2.02
C GLY A 74 -7.36 10.60 1.57
N GLY A 75 -6.19 10.87 0.99
CA GLY A 75 -5.86 12.21 0.51
C GLY A 75 -4.49 12.30 -0.14
N ASN A 76 -4.29 13.38 -0.91
CA ASN A 76 -2.99 13.75 -1.42
C ASN A 76 -2.20 14.46 -0.30
N PRO A 77 -1.17 13.84 0.30
CA PRO A 77 -0.56 14.33 1.52
C PRO A 77 -0.01 15.75 1.41
N GLY A 78 -0.63 16.69 2.13
CA GLY A 78 -0.23 18.10 2.19
C GLY A 78 -0.68 18.97 1.02
N VAL A 79 -1.50 18.45 0.09
CA VAL A 79 -1.89 19.20 -1.12
C VAL A 79 -3.38 19.21 -1.38
N GLY A 80 -4.16 18.19 -1.00
CA GLY A 80 -5.59 18.21 -1.22
C GLY A 80 -6.24 16.84 -1.46
N SER A 81 -7.23 16.83 -2.37
CA SER A 81 -8.10 15.69 -2.61
C SER A 81 -7.46 14.64 -3.53
N LEU A 82 -7.94 13.41 -3.37
CA LEU A 82 -7.81 12.37 -4.39
C LEU A 82 -9.00 12.48 -5.35
N HIS A 83 -8.79 13.07 -6.52
CA HIS A 83 -9.87 13.43 -7.43
C HIS A 83 -10.54 12.21 -8.06
N ARG A 84 -9.77 11.17 -8.38
CA ARG A 84 -10.32 9.94 -8.97
C ARG A 84 -11.08 9.10 -7.94
N PHE A 85 -10.59 9.08 -6.70
CA PHE A 85 -11.31 8.48 -5.58
C PHE A 85 -12.65 9.18 -5.35
N ARG A 86 -12.65 10.52 -5.26
CA ARG A 86 -13.91 11.29 -5.14
C ARG A 86 -14.86 11.03 -6.30
N ASP A 87 -14.35 11.00 -7.53
CA ASP A 87 -15.15 10.78 -8.73
C ASP A 87 -15.79 9.37 -8.74
N ALA A 88 -15.08 8.36 -8.24
CA ALA A 88 -15.64 7.02 -8.08
C ALA A 88 -16.76 6.98 -7.04
N VAL A 89 -16.64 7.74 -5.94
CA VAL A 89 -17.65 7.79 -4.88
C VAL A 89 -18.86 8.65 -5.28
N GLU A 90 -18.60 9.86 -5.82
CA GLU A 90 -19.64 10.85 -6.09
C GLU A 90 -20.36 10.60 -7.42
N ASN A 91 -19.61 10.17 -8.45
CA ASN A 91 -20.09 10.03 -9.83
C ASN A 91 -20.03 8.59 -10.37
N GLN A 92 -19.57 7.63 -9.57
CA GLN A 92 -19.39 6.23 -9.96
C GLN A 92 -18.46 6.05 -11.18
N TRP A 93 -17.50 6.95 -11.36
CA TRP A 93 -16.54 6.89 -12.46
C TRP A 93 -15.15 6.45 -11.98
N PRO A 94 -14.46 5.52 -12.70
CA PRO A 94 -14.90 4.80 -13.88
C PRO A 94 -15.89 3.66 -13.57
N ARG A 95 -16.11 3.38 -12.30
CA ARG A 95 -17.07 2.41 -11.76
C ARG A 95 -17.43 2.73 -10.31
N PRO A 96 -18.56 2.21 -9.79
CA PRO A 96 -18.87 2.30 -8.36
C PRO A 96 -17.78 1.70 -7.50
N LEU A 97 -17.49 2.33 -6.35
CA LEU A 97 -16.47 1.90 -5.41
C LEU A 97 -17.11 1.57 -4.05
N GLU A 98 -16.93 0.35 -3.58
CA GLU A 98 -17.30 -0.06 -2.22
C GLU A 98 -16.37 0.59 -1.21
N ILE A 99 -16.94 1.24 -0.18
CA ILE A 99 -16.18 1.97 0.84
C ILE A 99 -16.31 1.30 2.20
N GLU A 100 -15.17 0.97 2.79
CA GLU A 100 -15.08 0.49 4.17
C GLU A 100 -14.11 1.38 4.97
N GLU A 101 -14.64 2.42 5.62
CA GLU A 101 -13.84 3.36 6.40
C GLU A 101 -13.68 2.90 7.85
N HIS A 102 -12.47 3.09 8.40
CA HIS A 102 -12.10 2.79 9.77
C HIS A 102 -11.26 3.92 10.38
N SER A 103 -10.97 3.86 11.66
CA SER A 103 -9.94 4.70 12.28
C SER A 103 -8.54 4.09 12.06
N HIS A 104 -7.49 4.92 12.16
CA HIS A 104 -6.10 4.43 12.13
C HIS A 104 -5.86 3.33 13.17
N ALA A 105 -6.34 3.52 14.40
CA ALA A 105 -6.20 2.54 15.47
C ALA A 105 -6.87 1.21 15.13
N ALA A 106 -8.07 1.25 14.52
CA ALA A 106 -8.77 0.04 14.11
C ALA A 106 -8.04 -0.69 12.98
N MET A 107 -7.54 0.04 11.97
CA MET A 107 -6.77 -0.55 10.88
C MET A 107 -5.48 -1.21 11.38
N ALA A 108 -4.72 -0.51 12.25
CA ALA A 108 -3.49 -1.04 12.83
C ALA A 108 -3.77 -2.33 13.63
N ASN A 109 -4.74 -2.29 14.55
CA ASN A 109 -5.12 -3.45 15.36
C ASN A 109 -5.66 -4.61 14.49
N ALA A 110 -6.38 -4.30 13.41
CA ALA A 110 -6.90 -5.31 12.49
C ALA A 110 -5.79 -6.01 11.69
N TYR A 111 -4.74 -5.29 11.27
CA TYR A 111 -3.54 -5.88 10.67
C TYR A 111 -2.78 -6.74 11.69
N GLU A 112 -2.60 -6.24 12.92
CA GLU A 112 -1.95 -6.99 13.99
C GLU A 112 -2.70 -8.29 14.32
N ALA A 113 -4.04 -8.23 14.41
CA ALA A 113 -4.87 -9.41 14.56
C ALA A 113 -4.72 -10.39 13.40
N GLY A 114 -4.63 -9.89 12.16
CA GLY A 114 -4.35 -10.71 10.98
C GLY A 114 -3.01 -11.42 11.06
N ALA A 115 -1.95 -10.68 11.41
CA ALA A 115 -0.60 -11.19 11.57
C ALA A 115 -0.50 -12.23 12.71
N ALA A 116 -1.23 -12.03 13.80
CA ALA A 116 -1.29 -12.96 14.94
C ALA A 116 -2.28 -14.13 14.72
N ASN A 117 -2.89 -14.25 13.55
CA ASN A 117 -3.91 -15.23 13.23
C ASN A 117 -5.16 -15.19 14.14
N LEU A 118 -5.48 -14.02 14.70
CA LEU A 118 -6.70 -13.76 15.46
C LEU A 118 -7.88 -13.45 14.53
N PRO A 119 -9.12 -13.81 14.89
CA PRO A 119 -10.28 -13.58 14.01
C PRO A 119 -10.69 -12.12 13.91
N PHE A 120 -10.41 -11.31 14.93
CA PHE A 120 -10.78 -9.89 15.00
C PHE A 120 -9.89 -9.15 16.00
N ALA A 121 -9.89 -7.83 15.90
CA ALA A 121 -9.27 -6.93 16.88
C ALA A 121 -10.33 -6.24 17.73
N MET A 122 -9.94 -5.88 18.96
CA MET A 122 -10.76 -5.13 19.92
C MET A 122 -10.13 -3.79 20.22
N LEU A 123 -10.96 -2.75 20.40
CA LEU A 123 -10.47 -1.43 20.77
C LEU A 123 -11.54 -0.63 21.54
N ARG A 124 -11.09 0.37 22.31
CA ARG A 124 -11.97 1.31 23.03
C ARG A 124 -12.51 2.41 22.14
N GLY A 125 -12.01 2.55 20.92
CA GLY A 125 -12.50 3.53 19.95
C GLY A 125 -13.94 3.24 19.50
N TYR A 126 -14.52 4.18 18.76
CA TYR A 126 -15.89 4.14 18.20
C TYR A 126 -17.04 4.25 19.21
N ILE A 127 -16.80 4.16 20.51
CA ILE A 127 -17.88 4.35 21.51
C ILE A 127 -18.36 5.81 21.43
N GLY A 128 -19.65 5.99 21.11
CA GLY A 128 -20.25 7.32 20.89
C GLY A 128 -19.94 7.98 19.54
N ALA A 129 -19.21 7.31 18.64
CA ALA A 129 -18.97 7.80 17.28
C ALA A 129 -20.07 7.34 16.31
N ASP A 130 -20.19 8.03 15.17
CA ASP A 130 -21.18 7.71 14.14
C ASP A 130 -20.73 6.65 13.15
N LEU A 131 -19.44 6.43 13.00
CA LEU A 131 -18.90 5.50 12.03
C LEU A 131 -19.47 4.05 12.14
N PRO A 132 -19.71 3.48 13.34
CA PRO A 132 -20.36 2.18 13.48
C PRO A 132 -21.81 2.12 12.94
N LYS A 133 -22.47 3.27 12.76
CA LYS A 133 -23.82 3.33 12.20
C LYS A 133 -23.84 3.10 10.68
N VAL A 134 -22.74 3.43 10.01
CA VAL A 134 -22.58 3.34 8.55
C VAL A 134 -21.62 2.23 8.11
N ASN A 135 -20.78 1.73 9.01
CA ASN A 135 -19.88 0.62 8.76
C ASN A 135 -20.30 -0.63 9.53
N ALA A 136 -20.99 -1.54 8.85
CA ALA A 136 -21.52 -2.77 9.44
C ALA A 136 -20.46 -3.77 9.92
N SER A 137 -19.19 -3.59 9.54
CA SER A 137 -18.08 -4.42 10.03
C SER A 137 -17.64 -4.08 11.46
N ILE A 138 -18.01 -2.90 11.96
CA ILE A 138 -17.73 -2.49 13.34
C ILE A 138 -18.83 -3.02 14.26
N LYS A 139 -18.48 -3.91 15.16
CA LYS A 139 -19.42 -4.54 16.11
C LYS A 139 -19.11 -4.11 17.54
N GLN A 140 -20.11 -4.26 18.43
CA GLN A 140 -19.87 -4.13 19.86
C GLN A 140 -19.74 -5.51 20.49
N ILE A 141 -18.84 -5.64 21.46
CA ILE A 141 -18.65 -6.82 22.30
C ILE A 141 -18.49 -6.42 23.75
N THR A 142 -18.82 -7.31 24.67
CA THR A 142 -18.56 -7.12 26.10
C THR A 142 -17.29 -7.88 26.49
N CYS A 143 -16.34 -7.20 27.11
CA CYS A 143 -15.12 -7.84 27.63
C CYS A 143 -15.51 -8.86 28.71
N PRO A 144 -15.13 -10.15 28.59
CA PRO A 144 -15.49 -11.17 29.57
C PRO A 144 -14.77 -11.02 30.91
N PHE A 145 -13.72 -10.20 30.98
CA PHE A 145 -12.91 -10.00 32.19
C PHE A 145 -13.29 -8.73 32.96
N THR A 146 -13.70 -7.67 32.25
CA THR A 146 -13.94 -6.35 32.88
C THR A 146 -15.39 -5.87 32.72
N SER A 147 -16.21 -6.59 31.94
CA SER A 147 -17.58 -6.18 31.56
C SER A 147 -17.66 -4.87 30.78
N GLU A 148 -16.52 -4.34 30.33
CA GLU A 148 -16.43 -3.13 29.51
C GLU A 148 -16.99 -3.40 28.10
N VAL A 149 -17.76 -2.44 27.58
CA VAL A 149 -18.22 -2.48 26.18
C VAL A 149 -17.08 -1.99 25.28
N LEU A 150 -16.68 -2.80 24.32
CA LEU A 150 -15.61 -2.54 23.36
C LEU A 150 -16.14 -2.60 21.93
N ALA A 151 -15.43 -1.95 21.01
CA ALA A 151 -15.62 -2.19 19.58
C ALA A 151 -14.77 -3.39 19.12
N ALA A 152 -15.29 -4.14 18.17
CA ALA A 152 -14.61 -5.22 17.47
C ALA A 152 -14.63 -4.97 15.97
N VAL A 153 -13.48 -5.19 15.32
CA VAL A 153 -13.32 -5.08 13.86
C VAL A 153 -12.69 -6.37 13.32
N PRO A 154 -13.09 -6.87 12.14
CA PRO A 154 -12.51 -8.07 11.57
C PRO A 154 -11.01 -7.91 11.36
N ALA A 155 -10.25 -9.00 11.54
CA ALA A 155 -8.84 -9.02 11.18
C ALA A 155 -8.65 -8.75 9.67
N ILE A 156 -7.65 -7.95 9.31
CA ILE A 156 -7.26 -7.72 7.92
C ILE A 156 -6.31 -8.85 7.51
N ARG A 157 -6.71 -9.60 6.48
CA ARG A 157 -5.93 -10.70 5.90
C ARG A 157 -5.92 -10.59 4.38
N PRO A 158 -5.00 -9.80 3.82
CA PRO A 158 -4.92 -9.63 2.38
C PRO A 158 -4.59 -10.95 1.67
N ASP A 159 -5.11 -11.11 0.46
CA ASP A 159 -4.63 -12.17 -0.43
C ASP A 159 -3.19 -11.90 -0.84
N VAL A 160 -2.87 -10.61 -1.06
CA VAL A 160 -1.51 -10.14 -1.38
C VAL A 160 -1.20 -8.86 -0.62
N THR A 161 -0.03 -8.81 0.00
CA THR A 161 0.55 -7.55 0.48
C THR A 161 1.75 -7.18 -0.39
N ILE A 162 1.81 -5.94 -0.82
CA ILE A 162 2.91 -5.36 -1.60
C ILE A 162 3.50 -4.21 -0.79
N ILE A 163 4.81 -4.23 -0.59
CA ILE A 163 5.54 -3.13 0.04
C ILE A 163 6.83 -2.82 -0.72
N HIS A 164 7.39 -1.66 -0.47
CA HIS A 164 8.74 -1.32 -0.86
C HIS A 164 9.65 -1.30 0.37
N ALA A 165 10.92 -1.68 0.21
CA ALA A 165 11.90 -1.71 1.29
C ALA A 165 13.29 -1.27 0.78
N GLN A 166 14.22 -1.03 1.68
CA GLN A 166 15.58 -0.64 1.29
C GLN A 166 16.35 -1.81 0.72
N ARG A 167 16.44 -2.92 1.44
CA ARG A 167 17.34 -4.01 1.08
C ARG A 167 16.71 -5.38 1.27
N ALA A 168 17.11 -6.31 0.44
CA ALA A 168 16.93 -7.75 0.69
C ALA A 168 18.27 -8.47 0.54
N ASP A 169 18.46 -9.54 1.31
CA ASP A 169 19.57 -10.46 1.07
C ASP A 169 19.21 -11.52 0.01
N ARG A 170 20.21 -12.27 -0.47
CA ARG A 170 19.99 -13.33 -1.46
C ARG A 170 19.15 -14.51 -0.94
N LYS A 171 18.92 -14.59 0.37
CA LYS A 171 18.03 -15.58 0.99
C LYS A 171 16.58 -15.10 1.02
N GLY A 172 16.33 -13.83 0.72
CA GLY A 172 15.02 -13.20 0.71
C GLY A 172 14.58 -12.65 2.09
N ASN A 173 15.50 -12.44 3.02
CA ASN A 173 15.22 -11.60 4.18
C ASN A 173 15.23 -10.14 3.74
N VAL A 174 14.36 -9.32 4.32
CA VAL A 174 14.16 -7.92 3.90
C VAL A 174 14.38 -6.99 5.09
N LEU A 175 15.14 -5.92 4.88
CA LEU A 175 15.37 -4.86 5.85
C LEU A 175 14.56 -3.61 5.46
N ILE A 176 13.75 -3.14 6.41
CA ILE A 176 13.02 -1.87 6.33
C ILE A 176 13.58 -0.94 7.39
N GLU A 177 13.93 0.30 7.01
CA GLU A 177 14.49 1.32 7.89
C GLU A 177 13.64 2.61 7.83
N GLY A 178 13.54 3.31 8.95
CA GLY A 178 12.82 4.58 9.07
C GLY A 178 11.38 4.41 9.57
N ILE A 179 10.43 5.09 8.96
CA ILE A 179 9.01 5.00 9.37
C ILE A 179 8.39 3.76 8.75
N VAL A 180 8.13 2.75 9.57
CA VAL A 180 7.64 1.44 9.11
C VAL A 180 6.11 1.39 8.99
N GLY A 181 5.38 2.11 9.83
CA GLY A 181 3.91 2.01 9.87
C GLY A 181 3.45 0.58 10.21
N VAL A 182 2.53 0.04 9.41
CA VAL A 182 1.99 -1.34 9.55
C VAL A 182 2.52 -2.30 8.48
N GLN A 183 3.62 -1.97 7.80
CA GLN A 183 4.15 -2.76 6.70
C GLN A 183 4.50 -4.20 7.13
N LYS A 184 5.09 -4.35 8.31
CA LYS A 184 5.43 -5.66 8.87
C LYS A 184 4.18 -6.51 9.14
N GLU A 185 3.20 -5.93 9.81
CA GLU A 185 1.94 -6.59 10.15
C GLU A 185 1.16 -6.95 8.88
N ALA A 186 1.14 -6.07 7.90
CA ALA A 186 0.48 -6.32 6.61
C ALA A 186 1.13 -7.50 5.85
N VAL A 187 2.48 -7.61 5.86
CA VAL A 187 3.19 -8.75 5.26
C VAL A 187 2.87 -10.05 6.01
N LEU A 188 2.92 -10.02 7.34
CA LEU A 188 2.64 -11.21 8.17
C LEU A 188 1.18 -11.66 8.12
N ALA A 189 0.24 -10.75 7.84
CA ALA A 189 -1.18 -11.03 7.72
C ALA A 189 -1.58 -11.60 6.35
N ALA A 190 -0.75 -11.44 5.33
CA ALA A 190 -1.08 -11.79 3.95
C ALA A 190 -0.87 -13.28 3.64
N LYS A 191 -1.62 -13.79 2.66
CA LYS A 191 -1.38 -15.13 2.10
C LYS A 191 -0.14 -15.16 1.21
N ARG A 192 0.16 -14.06 0.51
CA ARG A 192 1.31 -13.85 -0.38
C ARG A 192 1.85 -12.46 -0.15
N SER A 193 3.16 -12.28 -0.27
CA SER A 193 3.79 -10.98 -0.12
C SER A 193 4.81 -10.73 -1.23
N ILE A 194 4.79 -9.53 -1.80
CA ILE A 194 5.71 -9.06 -2.82
C ILE A 194 6.46 -7.86 -2.24
N ILE A 195 7.78 -7.93 -2.25
CA ILE A 195 8.62 -6.86 -1.74
C ILE A 195 9.49 -6.32 -2.88
N THR A 196 9.32 -5.07 -3.23
CA THR A 196 10.28 -4.37 -4.09
C THR A 196 11.37 -3.74 -3.23
N VAL A 197 12.63 -3.75 -3.71
CA VAL A 197 13.76 -3.25 -2.93
C VAL A 197 14.66 -2.36 -3.77
N GLU A 198 15.34 -1.41 -3.09
CA GLU A 198 16.37 -0.57 -3.68
C GLU A 198 17.64 -1.35 -4.01
N GLU A 199 17.99 -2.34 -3.15
CA GLU A 199 19.22 -3.12 -3.30
C GLU A 199 19.00 -4.58 -2.91
N ILE A 200 19.74 -5.48 -3.60
CA ILE A 200 19.95 -6.87 -3.17
C ILE A 200 21.40 -7.00 -2.73
N VAL A 201 21.60 -7.42 -1.48
CA VAL A 201 22.91 -7.58 -0.85
C VAL A 201 23.20 -9.04 -0.54
N ASP A 202 24.45 -9.39 -0.31
CA ASP A 202 24.81 -10.77 0.07
C ASP A 202 24.35 -11.09 1.49
N GLU A 203 24.44 -10.11 2.42
CA GLU A 203 24.02 -10.22 3.80
C GLU A 203 23.48 -8.88 4.30
N LEU A 204 22.37 -8.91 5.05
CA LEU A 204 21.81 -7.71 5.68
C LEU A 204 22.71 -7.21 6.79
N ALA A 205 22.89 -5.90 6.88
CA ALA A 205 23.53 -5.28 8.04
C ALA A 205 22.72 -5.58 9.32
N PRO A 206 23.36 -5.60 10.49
CA PRO A 206 22.65 -5.73 11.75
C PRO A 206 21.55 -4.67 11.88
N PRO A 207 20.35 -5.06 12.34
CA PRO A 207 19.23 -4.13 12.44
C PRO A 207 19.53 -3.02 13.46
N SER A 208 19.16 -1.78 13.09
CA SER A 208 19.18 -0.63 14.00
C SER A 208 17.89 -0.58 14.85
N PRO A 209 17.82 0.22 15.91
CA PRO A 209 16.59 0.41 16.67
C PRO A 209 15.38 0.88 15.84
N ASN A 210 15.64 1.55 14.70
CA ASN A 210 14.62 2.08 13.81
C ASN A 210 14.47 1.23 12.54
N SER A 211 14.71 -0.07 12.63
CA SER A 211 14.58 -0.99 11.52
C SER A 211 13.79 -2.25 11.88
N VAL A 212 13.24 -2.89 10.85
CA VAL A 212 12.53 -4.16 10.94
C VAL A 212 13.11 -5.10 9.91
N VAL A 213 13.38 -6.35 10.32
CA VAL A 213 13.74 -7.43 9.41
C VAL A 213 12.52 -8.34 9.21
N LEU A 214 12.12 -8.50 7.95
CA LEU A 214 11.14 -9.50 7.55
C LEU A 214 11.91 -10.78 7.16
N PRO A 215 11.65 -11.90 7.85
CA PRO A 215 12.33 -13.15 7.54
C PRO A 215 11.81 -13.75 6.22
N THR A 216 12.67 -14.47 5.50
CA THR A 216 12.35 -15.07 4.19
C THR A 216 11.09 -15.92 4.17
N TRP A 217 10.70 -16.54 5.29
CA TRP A 217 9.48 -17.35 5.36
C TRP A 217 8.19 -16.52 5.26
N ALA A 218 8.24 -15.22 5.57
CA ALA A 218 7.12 -14.30 5.45
C ALA A 218 7.05 -13.66 4.04
N VAL A 219 8.05 -13.90 3.19
CA VAL A 219 8.18 -13.25 1.88
C VAL A 219 7.98 -14.25 0.76
N THR A 220 7.07 -13.94 -0.17
CA THR A 220 6.81 -14.79 -1.35
C THR A 220 7.77 -14.46 -2.49
N ALA A 221 7.89 -13.17 -2.84
CA ALA A 221 8.75 -12.70 -3.92
C ALA A 221 9.46 -11.40 -3.54
N VAL A 222 10.69 -11.26 -4.00
CA VAL A 222 11.48 -10.04 -3.93
C VAL A 222 11.84 -9.61 -5.34
N SER A 223 11.69 -8.31 -5.63
CA SER A 223 12.10 -7.72 -6.91
C SER A 223 13.03 -6.53 -6.69
N HIS A 224 14.14 -6.49 -7.40
CA HIS A 224 15.07 -5.37 -7.39
C HIS A 224 14.52 -4.26 -8.26
N VAL A 225 14.08 -3.17 -7.65
CA VAL A 225 13.43 -2.03 -8.31
C VAL A 225 13.94 -0.72 -7.72
N PRO A 226 15.14 -0.28 -8.05
CA PRO A 226 15.69 0.98 -7.57
C PRO A 226 14.78 2.16 -7.93
N GLY A 227 14.43 2.97 -6.94
CA GLY A 227 13.47 4.05 -7.12
C GLY A 227 12.01 3.64 -7.06
N GLY A 228 11.72 2.40 -6.69
CA GLY A 228 10.38 1.83 -6.73
C GLY A 228 9.35 2.49 -5.81
N ALA A 229 9.79 3.27 -4.82
CA ALA A 229 8.91 4.06 -3.98
C ALA A 229 8.68 5.49 -4.48
N PHE A 230 9.43 5.98 -5.49
CA PHE A 230 9.21 7.34 -5.99
C PHE A 230 7.76 7.53 -6.48
N PRO A 231 7.07 8.64 -6.19
CA PRO A 231 7.51 9.93 -5.64
C PRO A 231 7.56 10.02 -4.11
N SER A 232 7.20 8.97 -3.36
CA SER A 232 7.47 8.93 -1.91
C SER A 232 8.99 8.85 -1.67
N TYR A 233 9.42 9.06 -0.43
CA TYR A 233 10.85 8.93 -0.16
C TYR A 233 11.22 7.49 0.23
N ALA A 234 12.48 7.14 0.00
CA ALA A 234 13.12 5.97 0.58
C ALA A 234 14.28 6.46 1.45
N HIS A 235 14.18 6.21 2.76
CA HIS A 235 15.19 6.65 3.72
C HIS A 235 16.56 6.11 3.35
N GLY A 236 17.56 7.00 3.27
CA GLY A 236 18.91 6.66 2.84
C GLY A 236 19.15 6.67 1.32
N TYR A 237 18.10 6.77 0.48
CA TYR A 237 18.21 6.71 -0.98
C TYR A 237 17.78 8.00 -1.67
N TYR A 238 16.57 8.47 -1.46
CA TYR A 238 16.06 9.69 -2.10
C TYR A 238 14.94 10.36 -1.29
N PRO A 239 14.82 11.69 -1.41
CA PRO A 239 13.76 12.45 -0.77
C PRO A 239 12.41 12.29 -1.50
N ARG A 240 11.33 12.69 -0.83
CA ARG A 240 9.99 12.82 -1.42
C ARG A 240 9.97 13.93 -2.47
N SER A 241 9.27 13.72 -3.57
CA SER A 241 9.02 14.75 -4.57
C SER A 241 7.74 15.53 -4.26
N ASN A 242 7.85 16.61 -3.49
CA ASN A 242 6.69 17.47 -3.24
C ASN A 242 6.12 18.08 -4.53
N ALA A 243 6.96 18.39 -5.52
CA ALA A 243 6.51 18.91 -6.82
C ALA A 243 5.58 17.93 -7.53
N PHE A 244 5.85 16.62 -7.45
CA PHE A 244 4.98 15.61 -8.04
C PHE A 244 3.62 15.56 -7.32
N TYR A 245 3.60 15.59 -5.99
CA TYR A 245 2.36 15.58 -5.22
C TYR A 245 1.50 16.82 -5.49
N ILE A 246 2.13 17.98 -5.67
CA ILE A 246 1.43 19.24 -6.03
C ILE A 246 0.88 19.14 -7.45
N GLY A 247 1.70 18.73 -8.43
CA GLY A 247 1.29 18.62 -9.83
C GLY A 247 0.19 17.58 -10.06
N TRP A 248 0.13 16.54 -9.23
CA TRP A 248 -0.93 15.52 -9.31
C TRP A 248 -2.33 16.08 -9.13
N ASP A 249 -2.50 17.12 -8.32
CA ASP A 249 -3.81 17.75 -8.11
C ASP A 249 -4.41 18.25 -9.43
N GLU A 250 -3.60 18.86 -10.29
CA GLU A 250 -4.03 19.35 -11.61
C GLU A 250 -4.28 18.20 -12.59
N ILE A 251 -3.36 17.22 -12.63
CA ILE A 251 -3.46 16.05 -13.52
C ILE A 251 -4.72 15.24 -13.20
N ALA A 252 -4.95 14.95 -11.93
CA ALA A 252 -6.04 14.08 -11.51
C ALA A 252 -7.41 14.76 -11.53
N ARG A 253 -7.49 16.07 -11.59
CA ARG A 253 -8.76 16.83 -11.55
C ARG A 253 -9.61 16.57 -12.77
N ASP A 254 -9.00 16.45 -13.94
CA ASP A 254 -9.66 16.19 -15.21
C ASP A 254 -9.47 14.72 -15.65
N ARG A 255 -10.54 14.09 -16.17
CA ARG A 255 -10.51 12.67 -16.55
C ARG A 255 -9.63 12.41 -17.77
N GLU A 256 -9.63 13.31 -18.75
CA GLU A 256 -8.84 13.15 -19.99
C GLU A 256 -7.35 13.33 -19.67
N SER A 257 -7.01 14.37 -18.91
CA SER A 257 -5.64 14.62 -18.43
C SER A 257 -5.10 13.46 -17.61
N PHE A 258 -5.91 12.92 -16.69
CA PHE A 258 -5.57 11.72 -15.91
C PHE A 258 -5.31 10.51 -16.82
N THR A 259 -6.21 10.25 -17.78
CA THR A 259 -6.09 9.09 -18.69
C THR A 259 -4.87 9.21 -19.58
N ALA A 260 -4.60 10.40 -20.13
CA ALA A 260 -3.42 10.68 -20.93
C ALA A 260 -2.13 10.46 -20.12
N TRP A 261 -2.10 10.97 -18.88
CA TRP A 261 -0.96 10.80 -17.99
C TRP A 261 -0.69 9.33 -17.65
N ILE A 262 -1.73 8.56 -17.32
CA ILE A 262 -1.61 7.12 -17.05
C ILE A 262 -1.07 6.39 -18.28
N LYS A 263 -1.57 6.71 -19.45
CA LYS A 263 -1.08 6.11 -20.69
C LYS A 263 0.41 6.35 -20.88
N GLU A 264 0.83 7.61 -20.84
CA GLU A 264 2.21 8.03 -21.09
C GLU A 264 3.19 7.52 -20.00
N ASN A 265 2.83 7.67 -18.73
CA ASN A 265 3.76 7.49 -17.61
C ASN A 265 3.67 6.11 -16.93
N VAL A 266 2.61 5.33 -17.22
CA VAL A 266 2.43 4.01 -16.63
C VAL A 266 2.34 2.90 -17.69
N LEU A 267 1.47 3.05 -18.69
CA LEU A 267 1.24 1.97 -19.68
C LEU A 267 2.35 1.90 -20.73
N ASP A 268 2.77 3.05 -21.26
CA ASP A 268 3.81 3.15 -22.30
C ASP A 268 5.24 3.22 -21.70
N ALA A 269 5.36 3.46 -20.38
CA ALA A 269 6.63 3.55 -19.67
C ALA A 269 6.94 2.27 -18.88
N GLY A 270 8.23 1.91 -18.80
CA GLY A 270 8.69 0.80 -17.96
C GLY A 270 8.75 1.17 -16.46
N PRO A 271 8.92 0.17 -15.58
CA PRO A 271 9.03 0.41 -14.13
C PRO A 271 10.15 1.37 -13.73
N GLU A 272 11.25 1.37 -14.50
CA GLU A 272 12.42 2.23 -14.26
C GLU A 272 12.26 3.63 -14.86
N ASP A 273 11.42 3.79 -15.88
CA ASP A 273 11.29 5.06 -16.62
C ASP A 273 10.51 6.09 -15.82
N PHE A 274 9.48 5.68 -15.09
CA PHE A 274 8.70 6.57 -14.24
C PHE A 274 9.57 7.35 -13.25
N ALA A 275 10.46 6.69 -12.53
CA ALA A 275 11.36 7.32 -11.58
C ALA A 275 12.35 8.30 -12.25
N ARG A 276 12.73 8.04 -13.51
CA ARG A 276 13.60 8.93 -14.31
C ARG A 276 12.84 10.15 -14.81
N HIS A 277 11.65 9.96 -15.40
CA HIS A 277 10.84 11.05 -15.96
C HIS A 277 10.34 12.01 -14.88
N ALA A 278 10.02 11.50 -13.70
CA ALA A 278 9.54 12.32 -12.59
C ALA A 278 10.63 13.12 -11.86
N GLY A 279 11.85 13.21 -12.41
CA GLY A 279 12.91 14.11 -11.93
C GLY A 279 13.78 13.56 -10.81
N ARG A 280 13.88 12.23 -10.65
CA ARG A 280 14.84 11.60 -9.76
C ARG A 280 16.27 11.91 -10.23
N LYS A 281 17.05 12.63 -9.42
CA LYS A 281 18.50 12.62 -9.60
C LYS A 281 19.00 11.23 -9.16
N PRO A 282 19.80 10.53 -9.98
CA PRO A 282 20.39 9.27 -9.56
C PRO A 282 21.14 9.48 -8.24
N ALA A 283 20.99 8.54 -7.30
CA ALA A 283 21.76 8.55 -6.07
C ALA A 283 23.25 8.61 -6.48
N LYS A 284 24.01 9.54 -5.90
CA LYS A 284 25.46 9.48 -6.04
C LYS A 284 25.88 8.17 -5.39
N ALA A 285 26.54 7.32 -6.18
CA ALA A 285 27.20 6.15 -5.63
C ALA A 285 28.10 6.62 -4.48
N ALA A 286 27.87 6.06 -3.29
CA ALA A 286 28.69 6.32 -2.11
C ALA A 286 30.04 5.62 -2.25
#